data_648d453bf221d7076df27d44e4526b19
#
_entry.id   648d453bf221d7076df27d44e4526b19
#
_cell.length_a   1.000
_cell.length_b   1.000
_cell.length_c   1.000
_cell.angle_alpha   90.00
_cell.angle_beta   90.00
_cell.angle_gamma   90.00
#
_symmetry.space_group_name_H-M   'P 1'
#
loop_
_entity.id
_entity.type
_entity.pdbx_description
1 polymer ?
#
loop_
_entity_poly.entity_id
_entity_poly.type
_entity_poly.pdbx_seq_one_letter_code
_entity_poly.pdbx_strand_id
1 'polypeptide(L)'
;EAAHRLLRLPTIAEKTFLITIGDRTVTGLVNRDQMVGPWQVPVADCAVTASSYDSYTGEAMSIGERTPLALLDFGASARMAVAESILNIAGTDIGSFKRIKLSANWMSPAGHPGEDAGLYEAVKAIGEELCPDLSLTIPVGKDSMSMKTAWEDNGVQKAVTSPMSLVITAFGVVQDVRNTVTPELRTDKGDSELLLLDLGLGQNRLGGSCLAQVYSELGDTAPDLDNSATLKGFFEVIQPLVADQSIIAYHDRSDGGLYTTLVEMAFAGHTGLNVDLSALAGTDVERLFNEELGAVIQVRREDAAAISAKFAAVGVPCHKVAELTDT
;
A
#
# COMPACT_ATOMS: atom_id res chain seq x y z
N GLU A 1 4.47 -4.74 23.30
CA GLU A 1 5.17 -3.44 23.28
C GLU A 1 5.27 -2.89 21.86
N ALA A 2 5.75 -3.68 20.88
CA ALA A 2 5.88 -3.30 19.48
C ALA A 2 4.58 -2.70 18.91
N ALA A 3 3.47 -3.38 19.05
CA ALA A 3 2.15 -2.94 18.61
C ALA A 3 1.77 -1.54 19.14
N HIS A 4 1.99 -1.28 20.44
CA HIS A 4 1.71 0.03 21.03
C HIS A 4 2.65 1.14 20.52
N ARG A 5 3.90 0.82 20.21
CA ARG A 5 4.83 1.78 19.61
C ARG A 5 4.43 2.11 18.17
N LEU A 6 4.09 1.09 17.38
CA LEU A 6 3.67 1.25 16.00
C LEU A 6 2.43 2.13 15.87
N LEU A 7 1.37 1.88 16.62
CA LEU A 7 0.14 2.69 16.58
C LEU A 7 0.34 4.16 17.01
N ARG A 8 1.51 4.52 17.57
CA ARG A 8 1.88 5.89 17.93
C ARG A 8 2.89 6.52 16.97
N LEU A 9 3.44 5.74 16.05
CA LEU A 9 4.34 6.29 15.03
C LEU A 9 3.55 7.23 14.12
N PRO A 10 4.02 8.46 13.85
CA PRO A 10 3.27 9.45 13.05
C PRO A 10 2.84 8.93 11.67
N THR A 11 3.61 8.03 11.06
CA THR A 11 3.27 7.40 9.77
C THR A 11 2.01 6.54 9.86
N ILE A 12 1.80 5.84 10.99
CA ILE A 12 0.68 4.90 11.21
C ILE A 12 -0.46 5.54 12.01
N ALA A 13 -0.11 6.43 12.95
CA ALA A 13 -1.09 7.03 13.87
C ALA A 13 -2.26 7.69 13.14
N GLU A 14 -3.39 7.75 13.81
CA GLU A 14 -4.63 8.34 13.33
C GLU A 14 -4.46 9.77 12.82
N LYS A 15 -5.02 10.10 11.66
CA LYS A 15 -4.78 11.34 10.91
C LYS A 15 -6.04 12.22 10.70
N THR A 16 -7.15 11.91 11.34
CA THR A 16 -8.40 12.69 11.20
C THR A 16 -8.17 14.18 11.40
N PHE A 17 -7.33 14.54 12.39
CA PHE A 17 -6.99 15.94 12.62
C PHE A 17 -6.38 16.62 11.38
N LEU A 18 -5.42 15.97 10.72
CA LEU A 18 -4.74 16.53 9.53
C LEU A 18 -5.70 16.66 8.33
N ILE A 19 -6.61 15.70 8.18
CA ILE A 19 -7.58 15.67 7.10
C ILE A 19 -8.66 16.74 7.31
N THR A 20 -9.11 16.96 8.56
CA THR A 20 -10.23 17.83 8.88
C THR A 20 -9.85 19.28 9.12
N ILE A 21 -8.58 19.60 9.40
CA ILE A 21 -8.13 20.99 9.62
C ILE A 21 -8.00 21.80 8.31
N GLY A 22 -7.82 21.11 7.19
CA GLY A 22 -7.77 21.69 5.85
C GLY A 22 -8.97 21.29 5.01
N ASP A 23 -8.84 21.44 3.70
CA ASP A 23 -9.85 20.99 2.75
C ASP A 23 -9.79 19.47 2.63
N ARG A 24 -10.82 18.79 3.13
CA ARG A 24 -10.93 17.32 3.07
C ARG A 24 -10.97 16.81 1.64
N THR A 25 -11.72 17.52 0.79
CA THR A 25 -11.83 17.24 -0.64
C THR A 25 -11.85 18.55 -1.43
N VAL A 26 -11.19 18.56 -2.59
CA VAL A 26 -11.04 19.80 -3.41
C VAL A 26 -11.93 19.77 -4.65
N THR A 27 -12.40 18.60 -5.07
CA THR A 27 -13.26 18.41 -6.25
C THR A 27 -14.67 18.05 -5.85
N GLY A 28 -15.60 18.10 -6.81
CA GLY A 28 -16.95 17.55 -6.67
C GLY A 28 -17.01 16.07 -7.09
N LEU A 29 -18.21 15.47 -6.96
CA LEU A 29 -18.49 14.09 -7.38
C LEU A 29 -17.61 13.03 -6.72
N VAL A 30 -17.14 13.30 -5.50
CA VAL A 30 -16.32 12.37 -4.73
C VAL A 30 -17.16 11.13 -4.39
N ASN A 31 -16.67 9.95 -4.81
CA ASN A 31 -17.25 8.67 -4.46
C ASN A 31 -16.53 8.04 -3.24
N ARG A 32 -15.21 8.13 -3.20
CA ARG A 32 -14.38 7.70 -2.07
C ARG A 32 -13.35 8.77 -1.76
N ASP A 33 -13.24 9.15 -0.51
CA ASP A 33 -12.20 10.01 0.03
C ASP A 33 -11.36 9.24 1.08
N GLN A 34 -10.62 9.93 1.92
CA GLN A 34 -9.76 9.34 2.93
C GLN A 34 -10.51 8.56 4.01
N MET A 35 -11.80 8.86 4.22
CA MET A 35 -12.60 8.33 5.31
C MET A 35 -13.37 7.09 4.87
N VAL A 36 -13.27 6.01 5.65
CA VAL A 36 -13.86 4.71 5.36
C VAL A 36 -14.99 4.38 6.33
N GLY A 37 -16.06 3.84 5.76
CA GLY A 37 -17.20 3.32 6.49
C GLY A 37 -18.01 4.37 7.26
N PRO A 38 -19.07 3.95 7.99
CA PRO A 38 -19.92 4.85 8.74
C PRO A 38 -19.19 5.53 9.92
N TRP A 39 -18.10 4.93 10.39
CA TRP A 39 -17.26 5.45 11.48
C TRP A 39 -16.24 6.49 11.02
N GLN A 40 -16.11 6.72 9.72
CA GLN A 40 -15.21 7.71 9.13
C GLN A 40 -13.75 7.55 9.58
N VAL A 41 -13.24 6.34 9.48
CA VAL A 41 -11.83 6.02 9.81
C VAL A 41 -10.94 6.37 8.61
N PRO A 42 -9.82 7.10 8.79
CA PRO A 42 -8.99 7.60 7.69
C PRO A 42 -7.99 6.55 7.19
N VAL A 43 -8.48 5.45 6.62
CA VAL A 43 -7.69 4.27 6.20
C VAL A 43 -7.94 3.88 4.73
N ALA A 44 -8.42 4.80 3.89
CA ALA A 44 -8.68 4.51 2.49
C ALA A 44 -7.38 4.32 1.68
N ASP A 45 -7.32 3.28 0.84
CA ASP A 45 -6.19 2.99 -0.04
C ASP A 45 -6.13 3.94 -1.25
N CYS A 46 -7.28 4.43 -1.70
CA CYS A 46 -7.38 5.29 -2.87
C CYS A 46 -8.54 6.28 -2.77
N ALA A 47 -8.43 7.35 -3.55
CA ALA A 47 -9.52 8.30 -3.80
C ALA A 47 -10.23 7.94 -5.12
N VAL A 48 -11.56 8.09 -5.15
CA VAL A 48 -12.36 7.84 -6.35
C VAL A 48 -13.34 8.98 -6.57
N THR A 49 -13.38 9.52 -7.78
CA THR A 49 -14.34 10.53 -8.21
C THR A 49 -15.18 10.00 -9.38
N ALA A 50 -16.47 10.36 -9.42
CA ALA A 50 -17.32 10.06 -10.56
C ALA A 50 -17.11 11.12 -11.67
N SER A 51 -17.24 10.70 -12.95
CA SER A 51 -17.02 11.61 -14.09
C SER A 51 -18.21 12.55 -14.34
N SER A 52 -19.43 12.13 -13.94
CA SER A 52 -20.66 12.93 -14.15
C SER A 52 -21.79 12.49 -13.23
N TYR A 53 -22.90 13.21 -13.25
CA TYR A 53 -24.13 12.82 -12.55
C TYR A 53 -24.94 11.73 -13.28
N ASP A 54 -24.64 11.49 -14.56
CA ASP A 54 -25.44 10.63 -15.43
C ASP A 54 -24.75 9.27 -15.72
N SER A 55 -23.54 9.04 -15.16
CA SER A 55 -22.82 7.77 -15.35
C SER A 55 -22.14 7.33 -14.06
N TYR A 56 -21.80 6.04 -14.02
CA TYR A 56 -21.02 5.45 -12.92
C TYR A 56 -19.53 5.32 -13.24
N THR A 57 -19.09 5.80 -14.39
CA THR A 57 -17.67 5.87 -14.71
C THR A 57 -16.96 6.92 -13.84
N GLY A 58 -15.69 6.73 -13.62
CA GLY A 58 -14.93 7.63 -12.76
C GLY A 58 -13.43 7.53 -12.94
N GLU A 59 -12.74 8.11 -12.01
CA GLU A 59 -11.28 8.11 -11.92
C GLU A 59 -10.85 7.73 -10.51
N ALA A 60 -9.80 6.92 -10.42
CA ALA A 60 -9.15 6.56 -9.15
C ALA A 60 -7.74 7.11 -9.11
N MET A 61 -7.30 7.47 -7.90
CA MET A 61 -5.95 7.92 -7.60
C MET A 61 -5.47 7.25 -6.33
N SER A 62 -4.23 6.76 -6.34
CA SER A 62 -3.55 6.19 -5.19
C SER A 62 -2.12 6.66 -5.11
N ILE A 63 -1.50 6.50 -3.96
CA ILE A 63 -0.10 6.86 -3.73
C ILE A 63 0.66 5.62 -3.27
N GLY A 64 1.94 5.52 -3.62
CA GLY A 64 2.89 4.57 -3.07
C GLY A 64 4.22 5.27 -2.79
N GLU A 65 4.82 4.98 -1.64
CA GLU A 65 6.15 5.46 -1.27
C GLU A 65 6.78 4.55 -0.22
N ARG A 66 8.08 4.27 -0.33
CA ARG A 66 8.80 3.39 0.60
C ARG A 66 10.19 3.98 0.90
N THR A 67 10.20 5.24 1.33
CA THR A 67 11.41 6.04 1.55
C THR A 67 12.43 5.39 2.49
N PRO A 68 12.07 4.80 3.65
CA PRO A 68 13.06 4.18 4.54
C PRO A 68 13.88 3.07 3.90
N LEU A 69 13.36 2.39 2.89
CA LEU A 69 14.06 1.33 2.17
C LEU A 69 15.26 1.85 1.36
N ALA A 70 15.25 3.12 0.93
CA ALA A 70 16.35 3.72 0.20
C ALA A 70 17.65 3.81 1.03
N LEU A 71 17.56 3.72 2.35
CA LEU A 71 18.71 3.63 3.23
C LEU A 71 19.40 2.25 3.16
N LEU A 72 18.76 1.24 2.61
CA LEU A 72 19.26 -0.12 2.43
C LEU A 72 19.48 -0.44 0.96
N ASP A 73 18.49 -0.14 0.09
CA ASP A 73 18.50 -0.44 -1.33
C ASP A 73 17.62 0.56 -2.09
N PHE A 74 18.24 1.37 -2.94
CA PHE A 74 17.55 2.40 -3.72
C PHE A 74 16.60 1.82 -4.77
N GLY A 75 17.01 0.73 -5.44
CA GLY A 75 16.19 0.04 -6.43
C GLY A 75 14.96 -0.61 -5.81
N ALA A 76 15.14 -1.30 -4.68
CA ALA A 76 14.03 -1.89 -3.93
C ALA A 76 13.03 -0.82 -3.47
N SER A 77 13.51 0.29 -2.89
CA SER A 77 12.63 1.42 -2.50
C SER A 77 11.78 1.92 -3.66
N ALA A 78 12.37 2.07 -4.85
CA ALA A 78 11.65 2.54 -6.04
C ALA A 78 10.64 1.49 -6.56
N ARG A 79 11.03 0.21 -6.64
CA ARG A 79 10.10 -0.86 -7.06
C ARG A 79 8.94 -1.02 -6.10
N MET A 80 9.20 -0.95 -4.80
CA MET A 80 8.18 -1.03 -3.76
C MET A 80 7.20 0.14 -3.84
N ALA A 81 7.66 1.38 -4.08
CA ALA A 81 6.79 2.54 -4.24
C ALA A 81 5.83 2.39 -5.44
N VAL A 82 6.34 1.89 -6.58
CA VAL A 82 5.49 1.58 -7.73
C VAL A 82 4.46 0.50 -7.39
N ALA A 83 4.91 -0.60 -6.78
CA ALA A 83 4.05 -1.73 -6.46
C ALA A 83 2.96 -1.36 -5.44
N GLU A 84 3.30 -0.60 -4.41
CA GLU A 84 2.33 -0.11 -3.42
C GLU A 84 1.25 0.75 -4.06
N SER A 85 1.61 1.67 -4.97
CA SER A 85 0.61 2.47 -5.68
C SER A 85 -0.36 1.61 -6.49
N ILE A 86 0.11 0.48 -7.04
CA ILE A 86 -0.73 -0.49 -7.77
C ILE A 86 -1.60 -1.30 -6.81
N LEU A 87 -1.09 -1.72 -5.66
CA LEU A 87 -1.89 -2.39 -4.63
C LEU A 87 -3.00 -1.46 -4.13
N ASN A 88 -2.66 -0.21 -3.83
CA ASN A 88 -3.62 0.78 -3.34
C ASN A 88 -4.76 1.09 -4.33
N ILE A 89 -4.50 1.06 -5.65
CA ILE A 89 -5.55 1.28 -6.64
C ILE A 89 -6.33 0.00 -7.00
N ALA A 90 -5.83 -1.19 -6.63
CA ALA A 90 -6.39 -2.48 -7.05
C ALA A 90 -7.79 -2.76 -6.53
N GLY A 91 -8.21 -2.12 -5.42
CA GLY A 91 -9.59 -2.20 -4.90
C GLY A 91 -10.64 -1.48 -5.77
N THR A 92 -10.25 -0.88 -6.90
CA THR A 92 -11.15 -0.17 -7.83
C THR A 92 -11.33 -0.92 -9.14
N ASP A 93 -12.48 -0.76 -9.80
CA ASP A 93 -12.83 -1.42 -11.07
C ASP A 93 -12.17 -0.73 -12.27
N ILE A 94 -10.85 -0.92 -12.43
CA ILE A 94 -10.07 -0.41 -13.56
C ILE A 94 -10.09 -1.40 -14.74
N GLY A 95 -10.04 -2.68 -14.45
CA GLY A 95 -10.12 -3.79 -15.40
C GLY A 95 -8.82 -4.16 -16.12
N SER A 96 -7.83 -3.25 -16.25
CA SER A 96 -6.58 -3.55 -16.95
C SER A 96 -5.43 -2.65 -16.55
N PHE A 97 -4.23 -3.22 -16.38
CA PHE A 97 -2.97 -2.49 -16.17
C PHE A 97 -2.73 -1.38 -17.19
N LYS A 98 -3.11 -1.59 -18.45
CA LYS A 98 -2.92 -0.61 -19.54
C LYS A 98 -3.64 0.72 -19.33
N ARG A 99 -4.64 0.74 -18.45
CA ARG A 99 -5.41 1.94 -18.10
C ARG A 99 -4.77 2.76 -16.99
N ILE A 100 -3.73 2.23 -16.33
CA ILE A 100 -3.00 2.91 -15.28
C ILE A 100 -1.92 3.78 -15.88
N LYS A 101 -1.82 5.02 -15.41
CA LYS A 101 -0.72 5.96 -15.67
C LYS A 101 -0.12 6.39 -14.35
N LEU A 102 1.19 6.56 -14.33
CA LEU A 102 1.92 6.93 -13.12
C LEU A 102 2.48 8.36 -13.24
N SER A 103 2.54 9.04 -12.11
CA SER A 103 3.33 10.26 -11.94
C SER A 103 4.41 9.97 -10.89
N ALA A 104 5.66 10.32 -11.17
CA ALA A 104 6.79 10.13 -10.26
C ALA A 104 7.25 11.47 -9.68
N ASN A 105 7.33 11.53 -8.36
CA ASN A 105 7.90 12.66 -7.64
C ASN A 105 9.19 12.22 -6.95
N TRP A 106 10.32 12.61 -7.53
CA TRP A 106 11.64 12.29 -7.04
C TRP A 106 12.15 13.39 -6.10
N MET A 107 12.68 12.98 -4.97
CA MET A 107 13.30 13.88 -4.00
C MET A 107 14.63 13.31 -3.57
N SER A 108 15.73 14.06 -3.73
CA SER A 108 17.08 13.60 -3.38
C SER A 108 17.96 14.78 -2.92
N PRO A 109 18.87 14.55 -1.98
CA PRO A 109 19.87 15.54 -1.59
C PRO A 109 21.06 15.48 -2.57
N ALA A 110 20.89 15.99 -3.78
CA ALA A 110 21.91 15.93 -4.85
C ALA A 110 23.27 16.42 -4.36
N GLY A 111 24.33 15.70 -4.72
CA GLY A 111 25.70 15.96 -4.29
C GLY A 111 26.04 15.46 -2.88
N HIS A 112 25.08 14.89 -2.14
CA HIS A 112 25.41 14.17 -0.91
C HIS A 112 26.03 12.80 -1.26
N PRO A 113 27.08 12.36 -0.54
CA PRO A 113 27.78 11.12 -0.87
C PRO A 113 26.84 9.91 -0.99
N GLY A 114 26.85 9.25 -2.16
CA GLY A 114 26.04 8.08 -2.47
C GLY A 114 24.67 8.36 -3.08
N GLU A 115 24.06 9.51 -2.83
CA GLU A 115 22.68 9.80 -3.24
C GLU A 115 22.50 9.96 -4.75
N ASP A 116 23.48 10.55 -5.45
CA ASP A 116 23.39 10.69 -6.93
C ASP A 116 23.44 9.32 -7.64
N ALA A 117 24.30 8.41 -7.15
CA ALA A 117 24.38 7.05 -7.66
C ALA A 117 23.11 6.26 -7.32
N GLY A 118 22.62 6.39 -6.09
CA GLY A 118 21.39 5.74 -5.64
C GLY A 118 20.15 6.23 -6.41
N LEU A 119 20.05 7.53 -6.69
CA LEU A 119 18.99 8.05 -7.55
C LEU A 119 19.04 7.45 -8.96
N TYR A 120 20.25 7.33 -9.55
CA TYR A 120 20.40 6.67 -10.84
C TYR A 120 19.96 5.21 -10.82
N GLU A 121 20.34 4.44 -9.79
CA GLU A 121 19.94 3.05 -9.60
C GLU A 121 18.41 2.92 -9.47
N ALA A 122 17.78 3.77 -8.68
CA ALA A 122 16.34 3.80 -8.49
C ALA A 122 15.59 4.11 -9.80
N VAL A 123 16.03 5.13 -10.55
CA VAL A 123 15.45 5.50 -11.85
C VAL A 123 15.60 4.36 -12.86
N LYS A 124 16.76 3.71 -12.89
CA LYS A 124 17.02 2.57 -13.75
C LYS A 124 16.11 1.39 -13.42
N ALA A 125 15.99 1.03 -12.14
CA ALA A 125 15.18 -0.08 -11.68
C ALA A 125 13.70 0.02 -12.11
N ILE A 126 13.14 1.23 -12.15
CA ILE A 126 11.75 1.39 -12.61
C ILE A 126 11.61 1.78 -14.06
N GLY A 127 12.52 2.59 -14.60
CA GLY A 127 12.42 3.12 -15.97
C GLY A 127 12.86 2.15 -17.05
N GLU A 128 13.91 1.37 -16.80
CA GLU A 128 14.47 0.40 -17.74
C GLU A 128 14.01 -1.04 -17.48
N GLU A 129 13.60 -1.36 -16.27
CA GLU A 129 13.26 -2.72 -15.85
C GLU A 129 11.75 -2.85 -15.54
N LEU A 130 11.26 -2.37 -14.40
CA LEU A 130 9.93 -2.66 -13.89
C LEU A 130 8.79 -2.12 -14.78
N CYS A 131 8.85 -0.86 -15.20
CA CYS A 131 7.78 -0.27 -16.01
C CYS A 131 7.63 -0.92 -17.38
N PRO A 132 8.73 -1.24 -18.11
CA PRO A 132 8.66 -2.05 -19.34
C PRO A 132 8.03 -3.43 -19.10
N ASP A 133 8.46 -4.17 -18.06
CA ASP A 133 7.94 -5.50 -17.73
C ASP A 133 6.43 -5.49 -17.46
N LEU A 134 5.96 -4.49 -16.74
CA LEU A 134 4.55 -4.32 -16.40
C LEU A 134 3.74 -3.60 -17.50
N SER A 135 4.40 -3.09 -18.55
CA SER A 135 3.78 -2.22 -19.57
C SER A 135 3.13 -0.97 -18.95
N LEU A 136 3.72 -0.46 -17.89
CA LEU A 136 3.36 0.80 -17.26
C LEU A 136 4.14 1.96 -17.87
N THR A 137 3.61 3.18 -17.71
CA THR A 137 4.27 4.41 -18.15
C THR A 137 4.22 5.48 -17.08
N ILE A 138 5.31 6.26 -17.00
CA ILE A 138 5.43 7.45 -16.14
C ILE A 138 5.55 8.68 -17.07
N PRO A 139 4.42 9.19 -17.59
CA PRO A 139 4.46 10.29 -18.57
C PRO A 139 4.77 11.65 -17.95
N VAL A 140 4.61 11.79 -16.65
CA VAL A 140 4.81 13.04 -15.90
C VAL A 140 5.46 12.79 -14.56
N GLY A 141 6.08 13.84 -14.02
CA GLY A 141 6.68 13.82 -12.71
C GLY A 141 7.36 15.14 -12.40
N LYS A 142 8.00 15.21 -11.27
CA LYS A 142 8.86 16.33 -10.89
C LYS A 142 10.02 15.88 -10.01
N ASP A 143 11.03 16.75 -9.90
CA ASP A 143 12.23 16.50 -9.11
C ASP A 143 12.43 17.59 -8.06
N SER A 144 12.90 17.21 -6.88
CA SER A 144 13.34 18.10 -5.81
C SER A 144 14.73 17.64 -5.36
N MET A 145 15.78 18.32 -5.81
CA MET A 145 17.17 17.89 -5.64
C MET A 145 17.89 18.56 -4.46
N SER A 146 17.19 19.30 -3.61
CA SER A 146 17.78 20.04 -2.48
C SER A 146 17.26 19.54 -1.12
N MET A 147 17.20 18.23 -0.93
CA MET A 147 16.61 17.61 0.26
C MET A 147 17.56 17.62 1.46
N LYS A 148 18.12 18.81 1.74
CA LYS A 148 18.99 19.06 2.89
C LYS A 148 18.63 20.39 3.53
N THR A 149 18.47 20.39 4.84
CA THR A 149 18.34 21.62 5.65
C THR A 149 19.61 21.80 6.47
N ALA A 150 20.19 23.00 6.43
CA ALA A 150 21.34 23.37 7.23
C ALA A 150 21.05 24.64 8.03
N TRP A 151 21.51 24.69 9.28
CA TRP A 151 21.35 25.85 10.15
C TRP A 151 22.52 25.96 11.14
N GLU A 152 22.61 27.09 11.79
CA GLU A 152 23.57 27.31 12.90
C GLU A 152 22.81 27.35 14.23
N ASP A 153 23.32 26.63 15.22
CA ASP A 153 22.81 26.63 16.58
C ASP A 153 23.97 26.85 17.57
N ASN A 154 23.95 27.99 18.26
CA ASN A 154 24.99 28.39 19.20
C ASN A 154 26.43 28.35 18.63
N GLY A 155 26.60 28.77 17.36
CA GLY A 155 27.90 28.76 16.67
C GLY A 155 28.29 27.39 16.09
N VAL A 156 27.45 26.37 16.20
CA VAL A 156 27.66 25.03 15.65
C VAL A 156 26.84 24.86 14.40
N GLN A 157 27.50 24.51 13.29
CA GLN A 157 26.79 24.17 12.05
C GLN A 157 26.09 22.81 12.19
N LYS A 158 24.79 22.77 11.94
CA LYS A 158 23.94 21.56 11.96
C LYS A 158 23.32 21.36 10.60
N ALA A 159 23.05 20.11 10.26
CA ALA A 159 22.31 19.75 9.04
C ALA A 159 21.50 18.48 9.23
N VAL A 160 20.38 18.39 8.53
CA VAL A 160 19.60 17.18 8.32
C VAL A 160 19.50 16.94 6.81
N THR A 161 19.83 15.74 6.39
CA THR A 161 19.77 15.29 5.02
C THR A 161 18.70 14.19 4.93
N SER A 162 17.70 14.37 4.06
CA SER A 162 16.70 13.35 3.79
C SER A 162 17.31 12.27 2.89
N PRO A 163 16.97 10.99 3.04
CA PRO A 163 17.31 9.98 2.04
C PRO A 163 16.56 10.25 0.73
N MET A 164 17.02 9.62 -0.37
CA MET A 164 16.27 9.59 -1.62
C MET A 164 14.85 9.09 -1.35
N SER A 165 13.87 9.79 -1.91
CA SER A 165 12.46 9.46 -1.77
C SER A 165 11.79 9.45 -3.14
N LEU A 166 11.00 8.42 -3.41
CA LEU A 166 10.14 8.35 -4.58
C LEU A 166 8.69 8.25 -4.12
N VAL A 167 7.88 9.22 -4.54
CA VAL A 167 6.42 9.16 -4.38
C VAL A 167 5.80 8.93 -5.75
N ILE A 168 5.12 7.80 -5.89
CA ILE A 168 4.36 7.45 -7.09
C ILE A 168 2.89 7.74 -6.86
N THR A 169 2.27 8.44 -7.81
CA THR A 169 0.81 8.52 -7.87
C THR A 169 0.33 7.69 -9.06
N ALA A 170 -0.53 6.71 -8.81
CA ALA A 170 -1.20 5.94 -9.85
C ALA A 170 -2.57 6.56 -10.16
N PHE A 171 -2.90 6.64 -11.45
CA PHE A 171 -4.17 7.14 -11.96
C PHE A 171 -4.81 6.05 -12.83
N GLY A 172 -6.09 5.79 -12.63
CA GLY A 172 -6.83 4.83 -13.45
C GLY A 172 -8.25 5.28 -13.73
N VAL A 173 -8.74 4.99 -14.94
CA VAL A 173 -10.16 5.17 -15.26
C VAL A 173 -10.95 4.01 -14.67
N VAL A 174 -11.95 4.32 -13.84
CA VAL A 174 -12.84 3.37 -13.18
C VAL A 174 -14.08 3.12 -14.06
N GLN A 175 -14.42 1.87 -14.28
CA GLN A 175 -15.56 1.48 -15.11
C GLN A 175 -16.89 1.68 -14.39
N ASP A 176 -16.93 1.31 -13.11
CA ASP A 176 -18.08 1.53 -12.22
C ASP A 176 -17.58 1.87 -10.80
N VAL A 177 -17.75 3.11 -10.39
CA VAL A 177 -17.29 3.60 -9.07
C VAL A 177 -17.99 2.90 -7.90
N ARG A 178 -19.15 2.26 -8.12
CA ARG A 178 -19.90 1.53 -7.10
C ARG A 178 -19.22 0.23 -6.70
N ASN A 179 -18.35 -0.32 -7.57
CA ASN A 179 -17.62 -1.56 -7.33
C ASN A 179 -16.35 -1.33 -6.48
N THR A 180 -16.02 -0.08 -6.11
CA THR A 180 -14.85 0.21 -5.27
C THR A 180 -14.98 -0.47 -3.92
N VAL A 181 -13.99 -1.30 -3.59
CA VAL A 181 -13.87 -2.00 -2.31
C VAL A 181 -12.98 -1.19 -1.38
N THR A 182 -13.28 -1.18 -0.09
CA THR A 182 -12.59 -0.40 0.94
C THR A 182 -12.13 -1.30 2.09
N PRO A 183 -11.30 -0.82 3.02
CA PRO A 183 -10.91 -1.54 4.22
C PRO A 183 -12.06 -1.88 5.21
N GLU A 184 -13.28 -1.37 5.01
CA GLU A 184 -14.41 -1.63 5.88
C GLU A 184 -14.79 -3.11 5.93
N LEU A 185 -14.55 -3.77 7.05
CA LEU A 185 -15.03 -5.14 7.27
C LEU A 185 -16.55 -5.16 7.38
N ARG A 186 -17.17 -6.07 6.65
CA ARG A 186 -18.62 -6.15 6.51
C ARG A 186 -19.17 -7.35 7.28
N THR A 187 -19.91 -7.08 8.35
CA THR A 187 -20.59 -8.10 9.17
C THR A 187 -21.95 -8.49 8.60
N ASP A 188 -22.50 -7.70 7.68
CA ASP A 188 -23.82 -7.91 7.03
C ASP A 188 -23.78 -8.80 5.80
N LYS A 189 -22.60 -9.33 5.40
CA LYS A 189 -22.42 -10.13 4.19
C LYS A 189 -22.43 -11.65 4.43
N GLY A 190 -22.78 -12.08 5.64
CA GLY A 190 -22.82 -13.49 6.04
C GLY A 190 -21.45 -14.00 6.49
N ASP A 191 -21.32 -15.34 6.56
CA ASP A 191 -20.08 -15.99 7.01
C ASP A 191 -18.93 -15.71 6.06
N SER A 192 -17.87 -15.14 6.59
CA SER A 192 -16.73 -14.65 5.81
C SER A 192 -15.41 -14.87 6.56
N GLU A 193 -14.32 -14.80 5.82
CA GLU A 193 -12.97 -14.91 6.37
C GLU A 193 -12.01 -13.95 5.67
N LEU A 194 -10.87 -13.67 6.32
CA LEU A 194 -9.83 -12.80 5.80
C LEU A 194 -8.68 -13.63 5.23
N LEU A 195 -8.31 -13.32 4.01
CA LEU A 195 -7.23 -13.94 3.28
C LEU A 195 -6.11 -12.92 3.06
N LEU A 196 -4.87 -13.27 3.44
CA LEU A 196 -3.67 -12.54 3.06
C LEU A 196 -3.20 -13.03 1.68
N LEU A 197 -3.11 -12.13 0.73
CA LEU A 197 -2.45 -12.32 -0.57
C LEU A 197 -0.99 -11.89 -0.40
N ASP A 198 -0.06 -12.84 -0.37
CA ASP A 198 1.34 -12.60 -0.02
C ASP A 198 2.22 -12.47 -1.26
N LEU A 199 2.45 -11.22 -1.71
CA LEU A 199 3.35 -10.94 -2.82
C LEU A 199 4.84 -10.94 -2.39
N GLY A 200 5.13 -10.93 -1.09
CA GLY A 200 6.47 -11.11 -0.55
C GLY A 200 6.94 -12.57 -0.55
N LEU A 201 6.08 -13.51 -0.95
CA LEU A 201 6.40 -14.93 -1.12
C LEU A 201 7.04 -15.59 0.13
N GLY A 202 6.63 -15.14 1.32
CA GLY A 202 7.12 -15.67 2.59
C GLY A 202 8.52 -15.20 3.00
N GLN A 203 9.09 -14.17 2.37
CA GLN A 203 10.41 -13.63 2.70
C GLN A 203 10.45 -12.97 4.09
N ASN A 204 9.38 -12.28 4.48
CA ASN A 204 9.22 -11.66 5.80
C ASN A 204 10.37 -10.72 6.20
N ARG A 205 10.93 -9.94 5.26
CA ARG A 205 12.03 -9.00 5.49
C ARG A 205 11.57 -7.81 6.34
N LEU A 206 12.37 -7.40 7.32
CA LEU A 206 12.05 -6.36 8.29
C LEU A 206 12.87 -5.08 8.14
N GLY A 207 13.78 -5.02 7.16
CA GLY A 207 14.61 -3.84 6.94
C GLY A 207 13.79 -2.63 6.49
N GLY A 208 14.12 -1.45 7.02
CA GLY A 208 13.44 -0.19 6.75
C GLY A 208 12.02 -0.08 7.28
N SER A 209 11.51 -1.11 7.99
CA SER A 209 10.13 -1.16 8.47
C SER A 209 9.84 -0.15 9.59
N CYS A 210 8.56 0.18 9.76
CA CYS A 210 8.09 0.96 10.91
C CYS A 210 8.43 0.28 12.25
N LEU A 211 8.48 -1.06 12.27
CA LEU A 211 8.96 -1.80 13.44
C LEU A 211 10.42 -1.43 13.75
N ALA A 212 11.31 -1.44 12.78
CA ALA A 212 12.69 -1.04 12.98
C ALA A 212 12.78 0.41 13.48
N GLN A 213 12.04 1.33 12.86
CA GLN A 213 12.02 2.76 13.23
C GLN A 213 11.61 2.99 14.68
N VAL A 214 10.57 2.31 15.20
CA VAL A 214 10.12 2.53 16.60
C VAL A 214 11.08 1.98 17.64
N TYR A 215 12.09 1.21 17.21
CA TYR A 215 13.22 0.78 18.05
C TYR A 215 14.53 1.50 17.73
N SER A 216 14.50 2.52 16.87
CA SER A 216 15.68 3.27 16.41
C SER A 216 16.69 2.39 15.68
N GLU A 217 16.20 1.40 14.97
CA GLU A 217 16.97 0.47 14.13
C GLU A 217 16.62 0.69 12.66
N LEU A 218 17.43 0.14 11.76
CA LEU A 218 17.15 0.14 10.33
C LEU A 218 16.84 -1.27 9.82
N GLY A 219 17.48 -2.29 10.37
CA GLY A 219 17.47 -3.66 9.88
C GLY A 219 18.45 -3.87 8.72
N ASP A 220 18.53 -5.10 8.23
CA ASP A 220 19.60 -5.50 7.29
C ASP A 220 19.10 -5.74 5.86
N THR A 221 17.86 -6.19 5.69
CA THR A 221 17.34 -6.62 4.38
C THR A 221 16.02 -5.93 4.07
N ALA A 222 16.00 -5.14 3.01
CA ALA A 222 14.81 -4.47 2.53
C ALA A 222 13.83 -5.46 1.87
N PRO A 223 12.52 -5.35 2.08
CA PRO A 223 11.53 -5.95 1.19
C PRO A 223 11.66 -5.37 -0.21
N ASP A 224 11.29 -6.17 -1.22
CA ASP A 224 11.38 -5.81 -2.63
C ASP A 224 10.27 -6.48 -3.45
N LEU A 225 9.98 -5.95 -4.61
CA LEU A 225 9.23 -6.65 -5.65
C LEU A 225 10.16 -7.60 -6.42
N ASP A 226 10.40 -8.79 -5.88
CA ASP A 226 11.34 -9.77 -6.45
C ASP A 226 10.89 -10.32 -7.82
N ASN A 227 9.59 -10.26 -8.11
CA ASN A 227 9.03 -10.77 -9.36
C ASN A 227 7.86 -9.91 -9.85
N SER A 228 8.08 -9.14 -10.90
CA SER A 228 7.06 -8.29 -11.53
C SER A 228 5.83 -9.07 -12.02
N ALA A 229 6.03 -10.33 -12.46
CA ALA A 229 4.92 -11.18 -12.90
C ALA A 229 3.92 -11.50 -11.79
N THR A 230 4.37 -11.56 -10.52
CA THR A 230 3.49 -11.78 -9.37
C THR A 230 2.53 -10.61 -9.18
N LEU A 231 3.03 -9.37 -9.25
CA LEU A 231 2.19 -8.16 -9.15
C LEU A 231 1.21 -8.08 -10.32
N LYS A 232 1.65 -8.40 -11.53
CA LYS A 232 0.79 -8.45 -12.71
C LYS A 232 -0.32 -9.50 -12.56
N GLY A 233 0.05 -10.71 -12.16
CA GLY A 233 -0.89 -11.81 -11.93
C GLY A 233 -1.91 -11.48 -10.83
N PHE A 234 -1.45 -10.88 -9.73
CA PHE A 234 -2.33 -10.37 -8.68
C PHE A 234 -3.39 -9.41 -9.25
N PHE A 235 -2.97 -8.40 -10.01
CA PHE A 235 -3.87 -7.40 -10.57
C PHE A 235 -4.85 -8.01 -11.56
N GLU A 236 -4.41 -8.90 -12.42
CA GLU A 236 -5.25 -9.60 -13.41
C GLU A 236 -6.32 -10.49 -12.75
N VAL A 237 -6.03 -11.06 -11.57
CA VAL A 237 -6.99 -11.88 -10.82
C VAL A 237 -7.95 -11.04 -9.99
N ILE A 238 -7.46 -9.96 -9.32
CA ILE A 238 -8.32 -9.19 -8.43
C ILE A 238 -9.35 -8.34 -9.17
N GLN A 239 -9.03 -7.82 -10.36
CA GLN A 239 -9.92 -6.93 -11.10
C GLN A 239 -11.29 -7.54 -11.45
N PRO A 240 -11.40 -8.76 -12.01
CA PRO A 240 -12.71 -9.39 -12.20
C PRO A 240 -13.44 -9.69 -10.89
N LEU A 241 -12.72 -9.99 -9.79
CA LEU A 241 -13.33 -10.24 -8.48
C LEU A 241 -13.86 -8.95 -7.81
N VAL A 242 -13.26 -7.80 -8.11
CA VAL A 242 -13.79 -6.49 -7.73
C VAL A 242 -15.02 -6.14 -8.56
N ALA A 243 -14.95 -6.34 -9.86
CA ALA A 243 -16.05 -6.03 -10.78
C ALA A 243 -17.31 -6.87 -10.51
N ASP A 244 -17.17 -8.15 -10.16
CA ASP A 244 -18.29 -9.04 -9.83
C ASP A 244 -18.68 -9.01 -8.33
N GLN A 245 -18.02 -8.16 -7.52
CA GLN A 245 -18.26 -7.98 -6.08
C GLN A 245 -18.04 -9.26 -5.25
N SER A 246 -17.14 -10.14 -5.69
CA SER A 246 -16.70 -11.31 -4.92
C SER A 246 -15.79 -10.93 -3.74
N ILE A 247 -15.10 -9.78 -3.83
CA ILE A 247 -14.32 -9.19 -2.73
C ILE A 247 -15.24 -8.29 -1.90
N ILE A 248 -15.31 -8.53 -0.60
CA ILE A 248 -16.19 -7.82 0.33
C ILE A 248 -15.49 -6.61 0.95
N ALA A 249 -14.22 -6.77 1.37
CA ALA A 249 -13.35 -5.71 1.85
C ALA A 249 -11.93 -5.95 1.33
N TYR A 250 -11.15 -4.88 1.23
CA TYR A 250 -9.77 -4.89 0.72
C TYR A 250 -8.93 -3.86 1.46
N HIS A 251 -7.70 -4.22 1.81
CA HIS A 251 -6.69 -3.29 2.31
C HIS A 251 -5.29 -3.80 1.95
N ASP A 252 -4.38 -2.91 1.54
CA ASP A 252 -3.01 -3.29 1.26
C ASP A 252 -2.24 -3.63 2.55
N ARG A 253 -1.16 -4.39 2.42
CA ARG A 253 -0.18 -4.58 3.48
C ARG A 253 1.00 -3.65 3.21
N SER A 254 1.12 -2.61 4.02
CA SER A 254 2.18 -1.60 3.91
C SER A 254 2.77 -1.26 5.29
N ASP A 255 2.78 0.01 5.67
CA ASP A 255 3.38 0.49 6.93
C ASP A 255 2.83 -0.22 8.17
N GLY A 256 3.73 -0.83 8.95
CA GLY A 256 3.40 -1.61 10.14
C GLY A 256 2.95 -3.04 9.87
N GLY A 257 2.94 -3.48 8.61
CA GLY A 257 2.72 -4.84 8.16
C GLY A 257 1.30 -5.37 8.40
N LEU A 258 1.15 -6.69 8.39
CA LEU A 258 -0.14 -7.37 8.58
C LEU A 258 -0.88 -6.93 9.85
N TYR A 259 -0.13 -6.62 10.92
CA TYR A 259 -0.73 -6.14 12.17
C TYR A 259 -1.53 -4.86 11.94
N THR A 260 -0.93 -3.86 11.32
CA THR A 260 -1.59 -2.57 11.06
C THR A 260 -2.76 -2.75 10.08
N THR A 261 -2.58 -3.47 8.99
CA THR A 261 -3.64 -3.79 8.03
C THR A 261 -4.88 -4.36 8.72
N LEU A 262 -4.73 -5.39 9.56
CA LEU A 262 -5.85 -6.01 10.28
C LEU A 262 -6.50 -5.06 11.30
N VAL A 263 -5.71 -4.26 12.02
CA VAL A 263 -6.21 -3.29 13.00
C VAL A 263 -7.02 -2.19 12.31
N GLU A 264 -6.55 -1.66 11.21
CA GLU A 264 -7.23 -0.62 10.43
C GLU A 264 -8.54 -1.14 9.83
N MET A 265 -8.55 -2.35 9.27
CA MET A 265 -9.78 -3.00 8.80
C MET A 265 -10.79 -3.22 9.94
N ALA A 266 -10.31 -3.64 11.12
CA ALA A 266 -11.16 -3.82 12.30
C ALA A 266 -11.76 -2.50 12.78
N PHE A 267 -10.99 -1.41 12.77
CA PHE A 267 -11.50 -0.07 13.11
C PHE A 267 -12.52 0.42 12.09
N ALA A 268 -12.26 0.25 10.80
CA ALA A 268 -13.18 0.66 9.74
C ALA A 268 -14.51 -0.11 9.79
N GLY A 269 -14.47 -1.41 10.07
CA GLY A 269 -15.65 -2.26 10.21
C GLY A 269 -16.29 -2.24 11.59
N HIS A 270 -15.62 -1.64 12.59
CA HIS A 270 -16.02 -1.64 13.99
C HIS A 270 -16.36 -3.03 14.53
N THR A 271 -15.50 -3.99 14.21
CA THR A 271 -15.63 -5.41 14.57
C THR A 271 -14.32 -5.98 15.07
N GLY A 272 -14.36 -7.01 15.90
CA GLY A 272 -13.20 -7.73 16.36
C GLY A 272 -12.74 -8.79 15.36
N LEU A 273 -11.52 -9.27 15.55
CA LEU A 273 -10.92 -10.32 14.73
C LEU A 273 -10.35 -11.44 15.59
N ASN A 274 -10.59 -12.68 15.19
CA ASN A 274 -9.85 -13.84 15.67
C ASN A 274 -8.75 -14.18 14.65
N VAL A 275 -7.49 -13.88 15.01
CA VAL A 275 -6.34 -13.98 14.10
C VAL A 275 -5.62 -15.30 14.31
N ASP A 276 -5.36 -16.04 13.22
CA ASP A 276 -4.57 -17.27 13.19
C ASP A 276 -3.41 -17.13 12.18
N LEU A 277 -2.19 -17.08 12.70
CA LEU A 277 -0.96 -16.94 11.90
C LEU A 277 -0.29 -18.29 11.60
N SER A 278 -0.89 -19.40 11.96
CA SER A 278 -0.27 -20.74 11.86
C SER A 278 0.07 -21.16 10.42
N ALA A 279 -0.64 -20.60 9.43
CA ALA A 279 -0.36 -20.84 8.01
C ALA A 279 0.83 -20.05 7.46
N LEU A 280 1.36 -19.06 8.20
CA LEU A 280 2.47 -18.22 7.78
C LEU A 280 3.80 -18.75 8.31
N ALA A 281 4.85 -18.71 7.50
CA ALA A 281 6.21 -19.03 7.92
C ALA A 281 6.83 -17.91 8.78
N GLY A 282 7.88 -18.23 9.56
CA GLY A 282 8.61 -17.28 10.37
C GLY A 282 8.12 -17.17 11.81
N THR A 283 8.68 -16.23 12.56
CA THR A 283 8.30 -15.87 13.92
C THR A 283 7.07 -14.95 13.91
N ASP A 284 6.38 -14.80 15.04
CA ASP A 284 5.23 -13.90 15.14
C ASP A 284 5.60 -12.44 14.84
N VAL A 285 6.84 -12.02 15.15
CA VAL A 285 7.33 -10.68 14.83
C VAL A 285 7.46 -10.52 13.32
N GLU A 286 8.06 -11.47 12.63
CA GLU A 286 8.20 -11.47 11.18
C GLU A 286 6.82 -11.51 10.48
N ARG A 287 5.91 -12.37 10.92
CA ARG A 287 4.57 -12.51 10.35
C ARG A 287 3.72 -11.26 10.46
N LEU A 288 3.78 -10.60 11.62
CA LEU A 288 2.93 -9.44 11.91
C LEU A 288 3.46 -8.13 11.38
N PHE A 289 4.77 -7.95 11.35
CA PHE A 289 5.38 -6.63 11.18
C PHE A 289 6.28 -6.50 9.95
N ASN A 290 6.40 -7.55 9.11
CA ASN A 290 7.04 -7.36 7.82
C ASN A 290 6.14 -6.50 6.92
N GLU A 291 6.79 -5.64 6.15
CA GLU A 291 6.15 -4.72 5.22
C GLU A 291 6.40 -5.16 3.76
N GLU A 292 6.40 -6.48 3.55
CA GLU A 292 6.38 -7.06 2.21
C GLU A 292 5.09 -6.69 1.48
N LEU A 293 5.13 -6.64 0.16
CA LEU A 293 3.94 -6.40 -0.66
C LEU A 293 2.86 -7.44 -0.40
N GLY A 294 1.62 -7.01 -0.38
CA GLY A 294 0.48 -7.88 -0.19
C GLY A 294 -0.81 -7.13 0.06
N ALA A 295 -1.88 -7.85 0.24
CA ALA A 295 -3.18 -7.29 0.61
C ALA A 295 -3.98 -8.28 1.46
N VAL A 296 -4.86 -7.76 2.30
CA VAL A 296 -5.87 -8.55 3.01
C VAL A 296 -7.22 -8.33 2.35
N ILE A 297 -7.89 -9.42 2.02
CA ILE A 297 -9.24 -9.38 1.44
C ILE A 297 -10.23 -10.11 2.35
N GLN A 298 -11.43 -9.56 2.48
CA GLN A 298 -12.57 -10.27 3.06
C GLN A 298 -13.36 -10.94 1.93
N VAL A 299 -13.64 -12.23 2.09
CA VAL A 299 -14.41 -13.03 1.12
C VAL A 299 -15.44 -13.89 1.83
N ARG A 300 -16.50 -14.31 1.14
CA ARG A 300 -17.42 -15.33 1.69
C ARG A 300 -16.65 -16.62 1.92
N ARG A 301 -16.92 -17.30 3.02
CA ARG A 301 -16.26 -18.57 3.36
C ARG A 301 -16.45 -19.62 2.25
N GLU A 302 -17.63 -19.67 1.63
CA GLU A 302 -17.92 -20.60 0.53
C GLU A 302 -17.09 -20.35 -0.74
N ASP A 303 -16.66 -19.10 -0.97
CA ASP A 303 -15.89 -18.71 -2.15
C ASP A 303 -14.37 -18.74 -1.92
N ALA A 304 -13.93 -18.79 -0.66
CA ALA A 304 -12.52 -18.62 -0.27
C ALA A 304 -11.56 -19.59 -0.96
N ALA A 305 -11.93 -20.88 -1.04
CA ALA A 305 -11.10 -21.89 -1.70
C ALA A 305 -10.93 -21.64 -3.20
N ALA A 306 -12.01 -21.23 -3.89
CA ALA A 306 -11.99 -20.93 -5.31
C ALA A 306 -11.18 -19.65 -5.61
N ILE A 307 -11.32 -18.63 -4.78
CA ILE A 307 -10.55 -17.39 -4.88
C ILE A 307 -9.07 -17.66 -4.63
N SER A 308 -8.72 -18.39 -3.57
CA SER A 308 -7.33 -18.77 -3.26
C SER A 308 -6.69 -19.54 -4.41
N ALA A 309 -7.43 -20.45 -5.06
CA ALA A 309 -6.91 -21.19 -6.21
C ALA A 309 -6.62 -20.29 -7.42
N LYS A 310 -7.41 -19.23 -7.66
CA LYS A 310 -7.14 -18.25 -8.74
C LYS A 310 -5.84 -17.51 -8.50
N PHE A 311 -5.56 -17.04 -7.27
CA PHE A 311 -4.31 -16.36 -6.93
C PHE A 311 -3.11 -17.32 -6.97
N ALA A 312 -3.25 -18.53 -6.46
CA ALA A 312 -2.20 -19.55 -6.53
C ALA A 312 -1.79 -19.88 -7.98
N ALA A 313 -2.75 -19.90 -8.91
CA ALA A 313 -2.49 -20.16 -10.33
C ALA A 313 -1.59 -19.11 -11.00
N VAL A 314 -1.50 -17.92 -10.45
CA VAL A 314 -0.63 -16.82 -10.92
C VAL A 314 0.59 -16.60 -9.99
N GLY A 315 0.88 -17.55 -9.09
CA GLY A 315 2.04 -17.50 -8.22
C GLY A 315 1.92 -16.58 -7.01
N VAL A 316 0.69 -16.20 -6.62
CA VAL A 316 0.41 -15.42 -5.40
C VAL A 316 -0.07 -16.36 -4.30
N PRO A 317 0.72 -16.64 -3.26
CA PRO A 317 0.26 -17.39 -2.10
C PRO A 317 -0.92 -16.69 -1.41
N CYS A 318 -1.89 -17.49 -0.97
CA CYS A 318 -3.10 -17.00 -0.33
C CYS A 318 -3.30 -17.76 0.99
N HIS A 319 -3.33 -17.04 2.10
CA HIS A 319 -3.39 -17.61 3.44
C HIS A 319 -4.59 -17.06 4.21
N LYS A 320 -5.42 -17.95 4.76
CA LYS A 320 -6.40 -17.53 5.75
C LYS A 320 -5.68 -17.02 6.99
N VAL A 321 -5.99 -15.80 7.44
CA VAL A 321 -5.32 -15.15 8.58
C VAL A 321 -6.26 -14.70 9.68
N ALA A 322 -7.55 -14.53 9.41
CA ALA A 322 -8.51 -14.14 10.45
C ALA A 322 -9.95 -14.49 10.09
N GLU A 323 -10.79 -14.45 11.12
CA GLU A 323 -12.25 -14.46 11.04
C GLU A 323 -12.80 -13.30 11.87
N LEU A 324 -13.96 -12.76 11.47
CA LEU A 324 -14.66 -11.72 12.22
C LEU A 324 -15.25 -12.31 13.51
N THR A 325 -15.30 -11.48 14.55
CA THR A 325 -15.97 -11.83 15.81
C THR A 325 -17.18 -10.94 16.04
N ASP A 326 -18.13 -11.41 16.86
CA ASP A 326 -19.36 -10.68 17.18
C ASP A 326 -19.17 -9.51 18.17
N THR A 327 -17.92 -9.21 18.57
CA THR A 327 -17.60 -8.20 19.60
C THR A 327 -16.58 -7.19 19.10
#